data_65bac1a39fed5a0043a09c7a9caa66fb
#
_entry.id   65bac1a39fed5a0043a09c7a9caa66fb
#
_cell.length_a   1.000
_cell.length_b   1.000
_cell.length_c   1.000
_cell.angle_alpha   90.00
_cell.angle_beta   90.00
_cell.angle_gamma   90.00
#
_symmetry.space_group_name_H-M   'P 1'
#
loop_
_entity.id
_entity.type
_entity.pdbx_description
1 polymer ?
#
loop_
_entity_poly.entity_id
_entity_poly.type
_entity_poly.pdbx_seq_one_letter_code
_entity_poly.pdbx_strand_id
1 'polypeptide(L)'
;MAIKDVLREELAASVRMQARFAAELAALPRGSLVRRIIKGHAYYYLIYRENGRFQSVYRGKSVLPAELRRYREAKAKRAKVRRSLSQLKKQIRYLKGALRGNEEI
;
A
#
# COMPACT_ATOMS: atom_id res chain seq x y z
N MET A 1 7.84 27.37 -22.85
CA MET A 1 8.06 26.73 -21.55
C MET A 1 9.34 25.90 -21.59
N ALA A 2 10.23 26.09 -20.62
CA ALA A 2 11.45 25.31 -20.56
C ALA A 2 11.15 23.87 -20.13
N ILE A 3 11.92 22.93 -20.68
CA ILE A 3 11.72 21.52 -20.39
C ILE A 3 11.90 21.21 -18.90
N LYS A 4 12.82 21.91 -18.22
CA LYS A 4 13.01 21.76 -16.78
C LYS A 4 11.77 22.14 -15.99
N ASP A 5 11.01 23.14 -16.45
CA ASP A 5 9.78 23.54 -15.77
C ASP A 5 8.73 22.44 -15.85
N VAL A 6 8.63 21.79 -17.01
CA VAL A 6 7.72 20.63 -17.19
C VAL A 6 8.13 19.49 -16.26
N LEU A 7 9.42 19.19 -16.18
CA LEU A 7 9.94 18.13 -15.32
C LEU A 7 9.70 18.42 -13.83
N ARG A 8 9.84 19.69 -13.43
CA ARG A 8 9.56 20.09 -12.05
C ARG A 8 8.08 19.95 -11.70
N GLU A 9 7.19 20.30 -12.63
CA GLU A 9 5.76 20.13 -12.43
C GLU A 9 5.39 18.66 -12.31
N GLU A 10 5.95 17.82 -13.18
CA GLU A 10 5.74 16.37 -13.12
C GLU A 10 6.26 15.79 -11.82
N LEU A 11 7.42 16.22 -11.37
CA LEU A 11 7.97 15.77 -10.09
C LEU A 11 7.06 16.16 -8.93
N ALA A 12 6.62 17.41 -8.89
CA ALA A 12 5.73 17.88 -7.84
C ALA A 12 4.41 17.10 -7.82
N ALA A 13 3.83 16.85 -8.99
CA ALA A 13 2.60 16.07 -9.11
C ALA A 13 2.81 14.63 -8.63
N SER A 14 3.94 14.03 -8.98
CA SER A 14 4.28 12.66 -8.58
C SER A 14 4.47 12.54 -7.07
N VAL A 15 5.10 13.53 -6.46
CA VAL A 15 5.30 13.56 -4.99
C VAL A 15 3.95 13.70 -4.27
N ARG A 16 3.05 14.55 -4.79
CA ARG A 16 1.70 14.67 -4.21
C ARG A 16 0.93 13.37 -4.32
N MET A 17 1.03 12.69 -5.46
CA MET A 17 0.38 11.39 -5.67
C MET A 17 0.94 10.33 -4.73
N GLN A 18 2.25 10.33 -4.50
CA GLN A 18 2.90 9.43 -3.55
C GLN A 18 2.33 9.62 -2.13
N ALA A 19 2.18 10.86 -1.70
CA ALA A 19 1.59 11.17 -0.40
C ALA A 19 0.14 10.69 -0.30
N ARG A 20 -0.64 10.85 -1.38
CA ARG A 20 -2.03 10.38 -1.41
C ARG A 20 -2.11 8.86 -1.30
N PHE A 21 -1.28 8.13 -2.04
CA PHE A 21 -1.26 6.67 -1.96
C PHE A 21 -0.81 6.17 -0.58
N ALA A 22 0.16 6.84 0.04
CA ALA A 22 0.58 6.51 1.39
C ALA A 22 -0.57 6.70 2.39
N ALA A 23 -1.35 7.77 2.25
CA ALA A 23 -2.52 8.02 3.09
C ALA A 23 -3.60 6.96 2.87
N GLU A 24 -3.83 6.53 1.62
CA GLU A 24 -4.77 5.45 1.31
C GLU A 24 -4.37 4.14 1.99
N LEU A 25 -3.09 3.79 1.96
CA LEU A 25 -2.60 2.60 2.66
C LEU A 25 -2.83 2.67 4.16
N ALA A 26 -2.55 3.83 4.76
CA ALA A 26 -2.72 4.02 6.20
C ALA A 26 -4.18 3.94 6.63
N ALA A 27 -5.13 4.25 5.74
CA ALA A 27 -6.55 4.20 6.04
C ALA A 27 -7.16 2.80 5.91
N LEU A 28 -6.46 1.84 5.31
CA LEU A 28 -6.97 0.48 5.14
C LEU A 28 -6.94 -0.29 6.45
N PRO A 29 -7.90 -1.23 6.66
CA PRO A 29 -7.86 -2.12 7.80
C PRO A 29 -6.53 -2.87 7.83
N ARG A 30 -5.95 -2.94 9.03
CA ARG A 30 -4.64 -3.54 9.22
C ARG A 30 -4.73 -5.05 9.31
N GLY A 31 -3.89 -5.75 8.56
CA GLY A 31 -3.75 -7.19 8.64
C GLY A 31 -4.65 -7.97 7.71
N SER A 32 -4.69 -9.26 7.92
CA SER A 32 -5.48 -10.22 7.14
C SER A 32 -6.23 -11.16 8.07
N LEU A 33 -7.50 -11.44 7.74
CA LEU A 33 -8.26 -12.46 8.42
C LEU A 33 -7.93 -13.81 7.78
N VAL A 34 -7.47 -14.76 8.60
CA VAL A 34 -7.07 -16.09 8.18
C VAL A 34 -7.95 -17.11 8.84
N ARG A 35 -8.47 -18.05 8.05
CA ARG A 35 -9.23 -19.19 8.54
C ARG A 35 -8.28 -20.37 8.74
N ARG A 36 -8.26 -20.92 9.95
CA ARG A 36 -7.46 -22.10 10.24
C ARG A 36 -8.36 -23.22 10.71
N ILE A 37 -8.08 -24.43 10.24
CA ILE A 37 -8.81 -25.62 10.65
C ILE A 37 -7.93 -26.37 11.66
N ILE A 38 -8.47 -26.53 12.87
CA ILE A 38 -7.78 -27.23 13.95
C ILE A 38 -8.74 -28.33 14.45
N LYS A 39 -8.33 -29.59 14.32
CA LYS A 39 -9.12 -30.75 14.72
C LYS A 39 -10.53 -30.73 14.09
N GLY A 40 -10.61 -30.37 12.81
CA GLY A 40 -11.87 -30.35 12.08
C GLY A 40 -12.75 -29.12 12.29
N HIS A 41 -12.33 -28.17 13.12
CA HIS A 41 -13.07 -26.94 13.39
C HIS A 41 -12.38 -25.73 12.79
N ALA A 42 -13.17 -24.82 12.24
CA ALA A 42 -12.64 -23.57 11.67
C ALA A 42 -12.55 -22.47 12.74
N TYR A 43 -11.43 -21.80 12.77
CA TYR A 43 -11.18 -20.66 13.66
C TYR A 43 -10.59 -19.53 12.86
N TYR A 44 -10.96 -18.29 13.19
CA TYR A 44 -10.50 -17.10 12.50
C TYR A 44 -9.50 -16.35 13.36
N TYR A 45 -8.40 -15.91 12.71
CA TYR A 45 -7.34 -15.14 13.33
C TYR A 45 -7.07 -13.92 12.50
N LEU A 46 -6.86 -12.77 13.15
CA LEU A 46 -6.34 -11.58 12.51
C LEU A 46 -4.83 -11.61 12.64
N ILE A 47 -4.15 -11.63 11.51
CA ILE A 47 -2.69 -11.61 11.46
C ILE A 47 -2.25 -10.25 10.94
N TYR A 48 -1.40 -9.57 11.70
CA TYR A 48 -0.87 -8.28 11.31
C TYR A 48 0.59 -8.16 11.75
N ARG A 49 1.27 -7.17 11.20
CA ARG A 49 2.66 -6.92 11.54
C ARG A 49 2.76 -5.69 12.43
N GLU A 50 3.50 -5.81 13.52
CA GLU A 50 3.77 -4.72 14.44
C GLU A 50 5.22 -4.78 14.88
N ASN A 51 5.94 -3.67 14.76
CA ASN A 51 7.36 -3.58 15.10
C ASN A 51 8.22 -4.67 14.44
N GLY A 52 7.92 -4.99 13.18
CA GLY A 52 8.64 -6.00 12.43
C GLY A 52 8.28 -7.44 12.76
N ARG A 53 7.34 -7.67 13.66
CA ARG A 53 6.91 -9.02 14.09
C ARG A 53 5.47 -9.28 13.69
N PHE A 54 5.18 -10.52 13.33
CA PHE A 54 3.81 -10.94 13.09
C PHE A 54 3.09 -11.18 14.41
N GLN A 55 1.89 -10.61 14.52
CA GLN A 55 0.99 -10.83 15.63
C GLN A 55 -0.22 -11.60 15.12
N SER A 56 -0.77 -12.46 15.96
CA SER A 56 -1.95 -13.25 15.66
C SER A 56 -2.96 -13.08 16.77
N VAL A 57 -4.16 -12.57 16.42
CA VAL A 57 -5.23 -12.34 17.37
C VAL A 57 -6.42 -13.21 17.03
N TYR A 58 -6.87 -14.01 17.98
CA TYR A 58 -8.05 -14.85 17.80
C TYR A 58 -9.31 -14.00 17.67
N ARG A 59 -10.09 -14.26 16.61
CA ARG A 59 -11.31 -13.50 16.32
C ARG A 59 -12.59 -14.30 16.48
N GLY A 60 -12.50 -15.59 16.72
CA GLY A 60 -13.65 -16.45 16.99
C GLY A 60 -13.87 -17.55 15.99
N LYS A 61 -14.92 -18.31 16.23
CA LYS A 61 -15.31 -19.43 15.36
C LYS A 61 -16.09 -18.97 14.13
N SER A 62 -16.71 -17.78 14.21
CA SER A 62 -17.44 -17.21 13.09
C SER A 62 -17.15 -15.71 13.02
N VAL A 63 -17.08 -15.21 11.79
CA VAL A 63 -16.86 -13.81 11.48
C VAL A 63 -17.94 -13.39 10.50
N LEU A 64 -18.47 -12.18 10.65
CA LEU A 64 -19.51 -11.68 9.75
C LEU A 64 -19.00 -11.66 8.30
N PRO A 65 -19.83 -12.04 7.33
CA PRO A 65 -19.44 -12.00 5.92
C PRO A 65 -18.98 -10.61 5.48
N ALA A 66 -19.57 -9.54 6.01
CA ALA A 66 -19.16 -8.17 5.71
C ALA A 66 -17.73 -7.89 6.19
N GLU A 67 -17.36 -8.40 7.36
CA GLU A 67 -16.00 -8.25 7.89
C GLU A 67 -14.98 -9.02 7.05
N LEU A 68 -15.31 -10.24 6.64
CA LEU A 68 -14.46 -11.03 5.75
C LEU A 68 -14.22 -10.30 4.43
N ARG A 69 -15.28 -9.73 3.83
CA ARG A 69 -15.16 -8.95 2.59
C ARG A 69 -14.28 -7.72 2.79
N ARG A 70 -14.47 -7.02 3.90
CA ARG A 70 -13.71 -5.81 4.22
C ARG A 70 -12.20 -6.08 4.22
N TYR A 71 -11.77 -7.13 4.90
CA TYR A 71 -10.35 -7.48 4.94
C TYR A 71 -9.82 -8.02 3.61
N ARG A 72 -10.64 -8.75 2.89
CA ARG A 72 -10.28 -9.25 1.55
C ARG A 72 -10.09 -8.10 0.56
N GLU A 73 -11.02 -7.16 0.55
CA GLU A 73 -10.96 -5.97 -0.29
C GLU A 73 -9.76 -5.08 0.09
N ALA A 74 -9.51 -4.93 1.38
CA ALA A 74 -8.37 -4.17 1.87
C ALA A 74 -7.05 -4.79 1.40
N LYS A 75 -6.95 -6.12 1.45
CA LYS A 75 -5.75 -6.83 0.97
C LYS A 75 -5.52 -6.61 -0.52
N ALA A 76 -6.57 -6.73 -1.32
CA ALA A 76 -6.49 -6.50 -2.76
C ALA A 76 -6.12 -5.06 -3.08
N LYS A 77 -6.73 -4.10 -2.42
CA LYS A 77 -6.44 -2.68 -2.60
C LYS A 77 -5.01 -2.34 -2.17
N ARG A 78 -4.55 -2.91 -1.06
CA ARG A 78 -3.18 -2.73 -0.58
C ARG A 78 -2.15 -3.17 -1.62
N ALA A 79 -2.35 -4.34 -2.21
CA ALA A 79 -1.46 -4.85 -3.25
C ALA A 79 -1.44 -3.93 -4.47
N LYS A 80 -2.60 -3.44 -4.89
CA LYS A 80 -2.73 -2.53 -6.02
C LYS A 80 -2.03 -1.19 -5.75
N VAL A 81 -2.27 -0.60 -4.59
CA VAL A 81 -1.66 0.68 -4.21
C VAL A 81 -0.15 0.55 -4.08
N ARG A 82 0.34 -0.55 -3.51
CA ARG A 82 1.78 -0.79 -3.39
C ARG A 82 2.47 -0.91 -4.75
N ARG A 83 1.80 -1.55 -5.73
CA ARG A 83 2.34 -1.59 -7.09
C ARG A 83 2.44 -0.20 -7.70
N SER A 84 1.39 0.60 -7.53
CA SER A 84 1.37 1.98 -8.01
C SER A 84 2.46 2.83 -7.35
N LEU A 85 2.65 2.65 -6.03
CA LEU A 85 3.72 3.34 -5.31
C LEU A 85 5.10 2.94 -5.80
N SER A 86 5.31 1.66 -6.08
CA SER A 86 6.59 1.18 -6.60
C SER A 86 6.93 1.82 -7.95
N GLN A 87 5.95 1.88 -8.85
CA GLN A 87 6.12 2.54 -10.15
C GLN A 87 6.39 4.03 -9.99
N LEU A 88 5.65 4.66 -9.09
CA LEU A 88 5.77 6.10 -8.84
C LEU A 88 7.14 6.45 -8.26
N LYS A 89 7.68 5.62 -7.38
CA LYS A 89 9.03 5.82 -6.85
C LYS A 89 10.10 5.79 -7.95
N LYS A 90 9.93 4.89 -8.91
CA LYS A 90 10.82 4.81 -10.07
C LYS A 90 10.72 6.07 -10.92
N GLN A 91 9.51 6.55 -11.16
CA GLN A 91 9.26 7.78 -11.91
C GLN A 91 9.88 8.99 -11.21
N ILE A 92 9.69 9.11 -9.91
CA ILE A 92 10.25 10.20 -9.12
C ILE A 92 11.79 10.18 -9.20
N ARG A 93 12.39 8.99 -9.07
CA ARG A 93 13.84 8.84 -9.20
C ARG A 93 14.33 9.28 -10.56
N TYR A 94 13.65 8.88 -11.61
CA TYR A 94 13.96 9.28 -12.97
C TYR A 94 13.89 10.80 -13.15
N LEU A 95 12.81 11.43 -12.67
CA LEU A 95 12.61 12.86 -12.78
C LEU A 95 13.68 13.65 -12.02
N LYS A 96 14.03 13.19 -10.81
CA LYS A 96 15.11 13.80 -10.04
C LYS A 96 16.45 13.70 -10.75
N GLY A 97 16.72 12.55 -11.34
CA GLY A 97 17.93 12.32 -12.12
C GLY A 97 18.00 13.21 -13.35
N ALA A 98 16.90 13.33 -14.07
CA ALA A 98 16.81 14.16 -15.26
C ALA A 98 17.04 15.64 -14.91
N LEU A 99 16.49 16.11 -13.79
CA LEU A 99 16.67 17.48 -13.34
C LEU A 99 18.12 17.78 -12.90
N ARG A 100 18.79 16.80 -12.29
CA ARG A 100 20.19 16.96 -11.88
C ARG A 100 21.16 16.88 -13.06
N GLY A 101 20.89 15.94 -13.97
CA GLY A 101 21.81 15.64 -15.04
C GLY A 101 21.80 16.59 -16.21
N ASN A 102 20.77 17.42 -16.34
CA ASN A 102 20.55 18.26 -17.50
C ASN A 102 20.61 19.75 -17.16
N GLU A 103 21.65 20.16 -16.47
CA GLU A 103 21.82 21.56 -16.09
C GLU A 103 22.00 22.48 -17.28
N GLU A 104 22.50 21.94 -18.39
CA GLU A 104 22.77 22.67 -19.62
C GLU A 104 21.52 22.94 -20.48
N ILE A 105 20.43 22.34 -20.17
CA ILE A 105 19.21 22.44 -20.99
C ILE A 105 18.34 23.60 -20.55
#